data_56571eff0ee5f16cfbdc081462165313
#
_entry.id   56571eff0ee5f16cfbdc081462165313
#
_cell.length_a   1.000
_cell.length_b   1.000
_cell.length_c   1.000
_cell.angle_alpha   90.00
_cell.angle_beta   90.00
_cell.angle_gamma   90.00
#
_symmetry.space_group_name_H-M   'P 1'
#
loop_
_entity.id
_entity.type
_entity.pdbx_description
1 polymer ?
#
loop_
_entity_poly.entity_id
_entity_poly.type
_entity_poly.pdbx_seq_one_letter_code
_entity_poly.pdbx_strand_id
1 'polypeptide(L)'
;MPVSILIVRAALLARLAGPAPAPVAPYPFAAGETLSYDAKLGYFPIGSATASVGRAREQGADAFVFAFAGAGGPPGVRVQYELTSWTRSTRFASLRFHRKMVQGNSMEEQRYQIVPDSSRYRLEGGGQDWVAPRDALDELAFMYYLRTAPLESGRSYTISRYFRTGYNPISVRVVGRESVTLYDNSSVPCFVLDISTRGTSMRMRLTDDARRLPVQLELPMSFGTVSLELSGVSTAPGSSRSPTG
;
A
#
# COMPACT_ATOMS: atom_id res chain seq x y z
N MET A 1 60.69 -53.73 22.45
CA MET A 1 60.13 -52.72 21.49
C MET A 1 58.81 -52.24 22.00
N PRO A 2 58.70 -50.99 22.47
CA PRO A 2 57.41 -50.43 22.87
C PRO A 2 56.87 -49.55 21.73
N VAL A 3 55.63 -49.78 21.36
CA VAL A 3 54.85 -49.03 20.41
C VAL A 3 54.30 -47.78 21.08
N SER A 4 54.71 -46.60 20.63
CA SER A 4 54.17 -45.30 21.10
C SER A 4 52.83 -45.03 20.48
N ILE A 5 51.79 -44.89 21.30
CA ILE A 5 50.47 -44.48 20.90
C ILE A 5 50.40 -42.94 20.90
N LEU A 6 50.27 -42.35 19.71
CA LEU A 6 50.11 -40.90 19.50
C LEU A 6 48.63 -40.55 19.70
N ILE A 7 48.29 -39.90 20.80
CA ILE A 7 46.92 -39.40 21.03
C ILE A 7 46.80 -38.02 20.38
N VAL A 8 46.09 -37.97 19.24
CA VAL A 8 45.69 -36.71 18.59
C VAL A 8 44.44 -36.14 19.28
N ARG A 9 44.62 -35.06 20.04
CA ARG A 9 43.52 -34.27 20.61
C ARG A 9 42.90 -33.45 19.50
N ALA A 10 41.73 -33.84 18.99
CA ALA A 10 40.88 -33.00 18.14
C ALA A 10 40.20 -31.93 19.02
N ALA A 11 40.63 -30.70 18.93
CA ALA A 11 39.95 -29.56 19.52
C ALA A 11 38.72 -29.23 18.71
N LEU A 12 37.52 -29.55 19.24
CA LEU A 12 36.22 -29.20 18.66
C LEU A 12 36.00 -27.71 18.84
N LEU A 13 36.27 -26.92 17.81
CA LEU A 13 35.91 -25.50 17.74
C LEU A 13 34.38 -25.39 17.54
N ALA A 14 33.64 -25.29 18.64
CA ALA A 14 32.23 -24.90 18.60
C ALA A 14 32.15 -23.43 18.09
N ARG A 15 31.85 -23.25 16.80
CA ARG A 15 31.47 -21.96 16.27
C ARG A 15 30.14 -21.57 16.91
N LEU A 16 30.15 -20.57 17.78
CA LEU A 16 28.95 -19.88 18.21
C LEU A 16 28.34 -19.22 16.98
N ALA A 17 27.33 -19.88 16.38
CA ALA A 17 26.49 -19.27 15.38
C ALA A 17 25.73 -18.11 16.08
N GLY A 18 26.10 -16.88 15.78
CA GLY A 18 25.29 -15.72 16.16
C GLY A 18 23.86 -15.86 15.60
N PRO A 19 22.88 -15.18 16.21
CA PRO A 19 21.52 -15.22 15.69
C PRO A 19 21.55 -14.81 14.22
N ALA A 20 20.89 -15.61 13.35
CA ALA A 20 20.75 -15.30 11.95
C ALA A 20 20.15 -13.88 11.81
N PRO A 21 20.68 -13.01 10.94
CA PRO A 21 20.11 -11.70 10.73
C PRO A 21 18.64 -11.87 10.34
N ALA A 22 17.75 -11.10 10.99
CA ALA A 22 16.34 -11.09 10.66
C ALA A 22 16.20 -10.81 9.15
N PRO A 23 15.34 -11.55 8.41
CA PRO A 23 15.17 -11.31 6.98
C PRO A 23 14.77 -9.85 6.79
N VAL A 24 15.55 -9.12 6.01
CA VAL A 24 15.22 -7.75 5.61
C VAL A 24 13.88 -7.83 4.89
N ALA A 25 12.87 -7.11 5.38
CA ALA A 25 11.57 -7.09 4.77
C ALA A 25 11.72 -6.59 3.31
N PRO A 26 11.25 -7.33 2.30
CA PRO A 26 11.45 -6.95 0.89
C PRO A 26 10.61 -5.71 0.51
N TYR A 27 9.81 -5.18 1.41
CA TYR A 27 8.90 -4.06 1.20
C TYR A 27 9.17 -2.92 2.19
N PRO A 28 8.97 -1.64 1.77
CA PRO A 28 9.14 -0.45 2.63
C PRO A 28 8.02 -0.28 3.68
N PHE A 29 7.23 -1.29 3.91
CA PHE A 29 6.15 -1.36 4.88
C PHE A 29 6.07 -2.76 5.50
N ALA A 30 5.47 -2.84 6.69
CA ALA A 30 5.29 -4.08 7.42
C ALA A 30 3.89 -4.16 8.04
N ALA A 31 3.44 -5.37 8.38
CA ALA A 31 2.23 -5.56 9.16
C ALA A 31 2.31 -4.79 10.48
N GLY A 32 1.24 -4.11 10.86
CA GLY A 32 1.18 -3.21 12.00
C GLY A 32 1.45 -1.74 11.67
N GLU A 33 1.94 -1.40 10.47
CA GLU A 33 2.04 -0.01 10.05
C GLU A 33 0.65 0.62 9.97
N THR A 34 0.49 1.79 10.59
CA THR A 34 -0.69 2.64 10.47
C THR A 34 -0.26 4.08 10.22
N LEU A 35 -0.81 4.68 9.18
CA LEU A 35 -0.59 6.06 8.78
C LEU A 35 -1.89 6.82 9.00
N SER A 36 -1.83 7.93 9.75
CA SER A 36 -2.97 8.82 9.99
C SER A 36 -2.81 10.07 9.13
N TYR A 37 -3.93 10.59 8.64
CA TYR A 37 -3.96 11.77 7.77
C TYR A 37 -5.02 12.75 8.22
N ASP A 38 -4.70 14.04 8.13
CA ASP A 38 -5.67 15.13 8.15
C ASP A 38 -6.15 15.40 6.72
N ALA A 39 -7.46 15.48 6.53
CA ALA A 39 -8.07 15.83 5.24
C ALA A 39 -8.41 17.31 5.20
N LYS A 40 -7.96 17.99 4.15
CA LYS A 40 -8.16 19.45 3.96
C LYS A 40 -8.74 19.75 2.59
N LEU A 41 -9.57 20.78 2.51
CA LEU A 41 -10.02 21.42 1.28
C LEU A 41 -9.43 22.84 1.24
N GLY A 42 -8.37 23.04 0.45
CA GLY A 42 -7.50 24.18 0.59
C GLY A 42 -6.86 24.23 1.99
N TYR A 43 -7.12 25.27 2.76
CA TYR A 43 -6.64 25.42 4.14
C TYR A 43 -7.61 24.91 5.21
N PHE A 44 -8.84 24.55 4.82
CA PHE A 44 -9.88 24.19 5.77
C PHE A 44 -9.80 22.70 6.11
N PRO A 45 -9.71 22.32 7.39
CA PRO A 45 -9.82 20.92 7.80
C PRO A 45 -11.25 20.41 7.54
N ILE A 46 -11.39 19.28 6.87
CA ILE A 46 -12.68 18.69 6.50
C ILE A 46 -12.86 17.27 7.01
N GLY A 47 -11.86 16.67 7.64
CA GLY A 47 -11.93 15.31 8.13
C GLY A 47 -10.59 14.66 8.36
N SER A 48 -10.58 13.34 8.40
CA SER A 48 -9.36 12.54 8.61
C SER A 48 -9.43 11.22 7.85
N ALA A 49 -8.28 10.57 7.70
CA ALA A 49 -8.19 9.24 7.14
C ALA A 49 -7.10 8.41 7.83
N THR A 50 -7.19 7.10 7.71
CA THR A 50 -6.15 6.16 8.15
C THR A 50 -5.86 5.16 7.05
N ALA A 51 -4.57 4.78 6.91
CA ALA A 51 -4.14 3.66 6.08
C ALA A 51 -3.37 2.68 6.94
N SER A 52 -3.62 1.38 6.80
CA SER A 52 -2.97 0.37 7.61
C SER A 52 -2.55 -0.86 6.81
N VAL A 53 -1.59 -1.59 7.36
CA VAL A 53 -1.06 -2.84 6.78
C VAL A 53 -1.25 -3.97 7.77
N GLY A 54 -1.99 -4.99 7.35
CA GLY A 54 -2.15 -6.26 8.07
C GLY A 54 -1.63 -7.45 7.27
N ARG A 55 -1.87 -8.64 7.80
CA ARG A 55 -1.62 -9.92 7.11
C ARG A 55 -2.81 -10.84 7.24
N ALA A 56 -3.06 -11.64 6.20
CA ALA A 56 -4.07 -12.69 6.19
C ALA A 56 -3.66 -13.80 5.21
N ARG A 57 -4.44 -14.87 5.20
CA ARG A 57 -4.46 -15.82 4.07
C ARG A 57 -5.70 -15.53 3.23
N GLU A 58 -5.49 -15.39 1.92
CA GLU A 58 -6.57 -15.17 0.95
C GLU A 58 -6.32 -16.05 -0.27
N GLN A 59 -7.36 -16.77 -0.71
CA GLN A 59 -7.28 -17.73 -1.83
C GLN A 59 -6.09 -18.72 -1.67
N GLY A 60 -5.82 -19.19 -0.44
CA GLY A 60 -4.72 -20.12 -0.14
C GLY A 60 -3.31 -19.52 -0.13
N ALA A 61 -3.16 -18.22 -0.40
CA ALA A 61 -1.88 -17.52 -0.41
C ALA A 61 -1.70 -16.59 0.80
N ASP A 62 -0.45 -16.36 1.20
CA ASP A 62 -0.12 -15.32 2.17
C ASP A 62 -0.29 -13.95 1.52
N ALA A 63 -1.05 -13.08 2.17
CA ALA A 63 -1.41 -11.77 1.66
C ALA A 63 -1.14 -10.65 2.67
N PHE A 64 -0.77 -9.49 2.16
CA PHE A 64 -0.97 -8.24 2.86
C PHE A 64 -2.45 -7.88 2.83
N VAL A 65 -2.94 -7.30 3.93
CA VAL A 65 -4.24 -6.63 3.98
C VAL A 65 -3.97 -5.15 4.11
N PHE A 66 -4.14 -4.43 3.01
CA PHE A 66 -4.12 -2.97 3.04
C PHE A 66 -5.52 -2.48 3.32
N ALA A 67 -5.67 -1.59 4.28
CA ALA A 67 -6.95 -0.94 4.56
C ALA A 67 -6.79 0.58 4.55
N PHE A 68 -7.79 1.26 4.03
CA PHE A 68 -7.90 2.72 4.06
C PHE A 68 -9.32 3.08 4.49
N ALA A 69 -9.43 3.99 5.45
CA ALA A 69 -10.70 4.54 5.88
C ALA A 69 -10.57 6.05 6.03
N GLY A 70 -11.46 6.79 5.39
CA GLY A 70 -11.52 8.24 5.47
C GLY A 70 -12.94 8.72 5.70
N ALA A 71 -13.10 9.76 6.49
CA ALA A 71 -14.39 10.39 6.74
C ALA A 71 -14.25 11.91 6.84
N GLY A 72 -15.21 12.63 6.27
CA GLY A 72 -15.22 14.10 6.29
C GLY A 72 -16.11 14.69 5.22
N GLY A 73 -15.78 15.90 4.80
CA GLY A 73 -16.44 16.66 3.75
C GLY A 73 -16.71 18.10 4.17
N PRO A 74 -16.93 19.02 3.22
CA PRO A 74 -17.33 20.37 3.53
C PRO A 74 -18.69 20.42 4.21
N PRO A 75 -19.07 21.51 4.89
CA PRO A 75 -20.36 21.66 5.54
C PRO A 75 -21.51 21.22 4.63
N GLY A 76 -22.37 20.34 5.14
CA GLY A 76 -23.52 19.78 4.40
C GLY A 76 -23.20 18.62 3.45
N VAL A 77 -21.94 18.24 3.27
CA VAL A 77 -21.54 17.12 2.43
C VAL A 77 -20.82 16.06 3.28
N ARG A 78 -21.50 14.93 3.53
CA ARG A 78 -20.89 13.79 4.19
C ARG A 78 -20.19 12.90 3.18
N VAL A 79 -18.90 12.64 3.39
CA VAL A 79 -18.12 11.68 2.60
C VAL A 79 -17.52 10.65 3.55
N GLN A 80 -17.69 9.37 3.23
CA GLN A 80 -16.97 8.26 3.86
C GLN A 80 -16.43 7.37 2.76
N TYR A 81 -15.18 6.95 2.91
CA TYR A 81 -14.49 6.13 1.92
C TYR A 81 -13.72 5.02 2.62
N GLU A 82 -14.04 3.78 2.30
CA GLU A 82 -13.40 2.60 2.86
C GLU A 82 -12.91 1.72 1.73
N LEU A 83 -11.64 1.36 1.78
CA LEU A 83 -11.00 0.42 0.86
C LEU A 83 -10.33 -0.69 1.66
N THR A 84 -10.44 -1.92 1.18
CA THR A 84 -9.65 -3.03 1.68
C THR A 84 -9.14 -3.87 0.50
N SER A 85 -7.84 -4.09 0.48
CA SER A 85 -7.15 -4.89 -0.53
C SER A 85 -6.47 -6.09 0.12
N TRP A 86 -6.69 -7.28 -0.42
CA TRP A 86 -5.91 -8.47 -0.10
C TRP A 86 -4.95 -8.72 -1.25
N THR A 87 -3.66 -8.48 -1.00
CA THR A 87 -2.61 -8.53 -2.02
C THR A 87 -1.62 -9.63 -1.71
N ARG A 88 -1.47 -10.60 -2.61
CA ARG A 88 -0.49 -11.70 -2.49
C ARG A 88 0.91 -11.15 -2.23
N SER A 89 1.58 -11.61 -1.17
CA SER A 89 2.86 -11.05 -0.75
C SER A 89 4.04 -11.43 -1.66
N THR A 90 4.00 -12.60 -2.30
CA THR A 90 5.12 -13.12 -3.11
C THR A 90 5.23 -12.49 -4.49
N ARG A 91 4.12 -12.11 -5.13
CA ARG A 91 4.09 -11.52 -6.49
C ARG A 91 3.49 -10.12 -6.52
N PHE A 92 3.08 -9.62 -5.38
CA PHE A 92 2.41 -8.33 -5.24
C PHE A 92 1.26 -8.17 -6.25
N ALA A 93 0.27 -9.05 -6.14
CA ALA A 93 -0.91 -9.06 -7.00
C ALA A 93 -2.18 -9.14 -6.15
N SER A 94 -3.18 -8.32 -6.47
CA SER A 94 -4.45 -8.29 -5.77
C SER A 94 -5.22 -9.60 -5.93
N LEU A 95 -5.80 -10.10 -4.83
CA LEU A 95 -6.64 -11.29 -4.77
C LEU A 95 -8.10 -10.95 -4.53
N ARG A 96 -8.34 -9.93 -3.71
CA ARG A 96 -9.67 -9.41 -3.40
C ARG A 96 -9.59 -7.92 -3.14
N PHE A 97 -10.62 -7.21 -3.52
CA PHE A 97 -10.74 -5.77 -3.29
C PHE A 97 -12.17 -5.41 -2.88
N HIS A 98 -12.28 -4.66 -1.80
CA HIS A 98 -13.54 -4.12 -1.30
C HIS A 98 -13.46 -2.60 -1.29
N ARG A 99 -14.45 -1.95 -1.87
CA ARG A 99 -14.62 -0.51 -1.89
C ARG A 99 -16.02 -0.17 -1.43
N LYS A 100 -16.11 0.76 -0.47
CA LYS A 100 -17.36 1.37 -0.02
C LYS A 100 -17.20 2.87 0.01
N MET A 101 -18.13 3.57 -0.59
CA MET A 101 -18.19 5.03 -0.62
C MET A 101 -19.58 5.50 -0.22
N VAL A 102 -19.63 6.47 0.68
CA VAL A 102 -20.85 7.20 1.02
C VAL A 102 -20.63 8.67 0.68
N GLN A 103 -21.50 9.26 -0.10
CA GLN A 103 -21.48 10.68 -0.42
C GLN A 103 -22.89 11.26 -0.32
N GLY A 104 -23.12 12.12 0.68
CA GLY A 104 -24.47 12.55 1.01
C GLY A 104 -25.39 11.38 1.37
N ASN A 105 -26.45 11.18 0.59
CA ASN A 105 -27.40 10.07 0.75
C ASN A 105 -27.10 8.87 -0.17
N SER A 106 -26.08 8.98 -1.01
CA SER A 106 -25.67 7.90 -1.93
C SER A 106 -24.67 6.99 -1.23
N MET A 107 -24.89 5.66 -1.37
CA MET A 107 -23.93 4.65 -0.94
C MET A 107 -23.63 3.72 -2.11
N GLU A 108 -22.35 3.53 -2.38
CA GLU A 108 -21.85 2.58 -3.36
C GLU A 108 -20.93 1.59 -2.66
N GLU A 109 -21.18 0.29 -2.84
CA GLU A 109 -20.35 -0.77 -2.29
C GLU A 109 -20.05 -1.79 -3.39
N GLN A 110 -18.78 -2.10 -3.56
CA GLN A 110 -18.29 -3.02 -4.58
C GLN A 110 -17.27 -3.97 -3.96
N ARG A 111 -17.47 -5.27 -4.20
CA ARG A 111 -16.55 -6.32 -3.76
C ARG A 111 -16.10 -7.10 -4.99
N TYR A 112 -14.79 -7.15 -5.19
CA TYR A 112 -14.20 -7.82 -6.34
C TYR A 112 -13.37 -9.01 -5.88
N GLN A 113 -13.59 -10.14 -6.53
CA GLN A 113 -12.68 -11.27 -6.50
C GLN A 113 -11.75 -11.16 -7.71
N ILE A 114 -10.44 -11.19 -7.46
CA ILE A 114 -9.41 -11.11 -8.50
C ILE A 114 -8.63 -12.42 -8.46
N VAL A 115 -8.48 -13.08 -9.62
CA VAL A 115 -7.80 -14.38 -9.74
C VAL A 115 -6.64 -14.23 -10.72
N PRO A 116 -5.45 -13.77 -10.26
CA PRO A 116 -4.32 -13.45 -11.12
C PRO A 116 -3.87 -14.64 -11.96
N ASP A 117 -3.89 -15.85 -11.38
CA ASP A 117 -3.43 -17.06 -12.06
C ASP A 117 -4.29 -17.44 -13.27
N SER A 118 -5.57 -17.05 -13.29
CA SER A 118 -6.47 -17.21 -14.44
C SER A 118 -6.68 -15.91 -15.25
N SER A 119 -6.00 -14.82 -14.88
CA SER A 119 -6.12 -13.50 -15.51
C SER A 119 -7.56 -12.98 -15.55
N ARG A 120 -8.32 -13.13 -14.47
CA ARG A 120 -9.74 -12.76 -14.38
C ARG A 120 -10.06 -12.01 -13.10
N TYR A 121 -11.13 -11.24 -13.16
CA TYR A 121 -11.80 -10.69 -11.98
C TYR A 121 -13.31 -10.74 -12.16
N ARG A 122 -14.02 -10.74 -11.03
CA ARG A 122 -15.50 -10.63 -11.00
C ARG A 122 -15.94 -9.70 -9.88
N LEU A 123 -17.10 -9.09 -10.06
CA LEU A 123 -17.84 -8.42 -9.00
C LEU A 123 -18.61 -9.48 -8.22
N GLU A 124 -18.55 -9.49 -6.90
CA GLU A 124 -19.38 -10.39 -6.07
C GLU A 124 -20.86 -10.12 -6.30
N GLY A 125 -21.64 -11.19 -6.47
CA GLY A 125 -23.05 -11.10 -6.89
C GLY A 125 -23.26 -10.86 -8.38
N GLY A 126 -22.20 -10.61 -9.17
CA GLY A 126 -22.25 -10.54 -10.65
C GLY A 126 -22.04 -11.91 -11.29
N GLY A 127 -22.71 -12.16 -12.41
CA GLY A 127 -22.61 -13.42 -13.16
C GLY A 127 -21.49 -13.48 -14.19
N GLN A 128 -20.68 -12.42 -14.33
CA GLN A 128 -19.70 -12.28 -15.40
C GLN A 128 -18.27 -12.16 -14.87
N ASP A 129 -17.34 -12.83 -15.53
CA ASP A 129 -15.90 -12.65 -15.37
C ASP A 129 -15.37 -11.67 -16.42
N TRP A 130 -14.44 -10.83 -16.01
CA TRP A 130 -13.70 -9.92 -16.89
C TRP A 130 -12.21 -10.25 -16.89
N VAL A 131 -11.52 -9.86 -17.96
CA VAL A 131 -10.08 -10.03 -18.10
C VAL A 131 -9.33 -9.05 -17.18
N ALA A 132 -8.33 -9.57 -16.47
CA ALA A 132 -7.37 -8.80 -15.67
C ALA A 132 -5.91 -9.16 -16.04
N PRO A 133 -4.93 -8.29 -15.79
CA PRO A 133 -3.53 -8.68 -15.84
C PRO A 133 -3.20 -9.80 -14.83
N ARG A 134 -2.21 -10.63 -15.13
CA ARG A 134 -1.75 -11.71 -14.22
C ARG A 134 -1.15 -11.22 -12.91
N ASP A 135 -0.67 -10.01 -12.91
CA ASP A 135 -0.10 -9.30 -11.77
C ASP A 135 -0.97 -8.08 -11.40
N ALA A 136 -2.29 -8.24 -11.55
CA ALA A 136 -3.28 -7.20 -11.35
C ALA A 136 -3.15 -6.50 -10.01
N LEU A 137 -3.35 -5.20 -10.00
CA LEU A 137 -3.42 -4.35 -8.81
C LEU A 137 -4.77 -3.67 -8.75
N ASP A 138 -5.36 -3.63 -7.56
CA ASP A 138 -6.47 -2.73 -7.25
C ASP A 138 -5.95 -1.33 -6.87
N GLU A 139 -6.84 -0.42 -6.54
CA GLU A 139 -6.53 0.97 -6.23
C GLU A 139 -5.55 1.09 -5.06
N LEU A 140 -5.81 0.36 -3.97
CA LEU A 140 -5.01 0.47 -2.75
C LEU A 140 -3.68 -0.28 -2.88
N ALA A 141 -3.69 -1.48 -3.48
CA ALA A 141 -2.47 -2.22 -3.80
C ALA A 141 -1.55 -1.41 -4.74
N PHE A 142 -2.11 -0.66 -5.69
CA PHE A 142 -1.33 0.20 -6.58
C PHE A 142 -0.60 1.31 -5.80
N MET A 143 -1.25 1.93 -4.80
CA MET A 143 -0.63 2.96 -3.97
C MET A 143 0.56 2.40 -3.18
N TYR A 144 0.42 1.20 -2.60
CA TYR A 144 1.51 0.51 -1.91
C TYR A 144 2.60 0.03 -2.88
N TYR A 145 2.24 -0.36 -4.10
CA TYR A 145 3.21 -0.72 -5.14
C TYR A 145 4.13 0.46 -5.51
N LEU A 146 3.61 1.67 -5.57
CA LEU A 146 4.42 2.87 -5.85
C LEU A 146 5.52 3.09 -4.80
N ARG A 147 5.32 2.66 -3.55
CA ARG A 147 6.34 2.71 -2.50
C ARG A 147 7.53 1.78 -2.81
N THR A 148 7.33 0.74 -3.61
CA THR A 148 8.37 -0.23 -4.00
C THR A 148 9.07 0.14 -5.30
N ALA A 149 8.56 1.12 -6.05
CA ALA A 149 9.07 1.45 -7.36
C ALA A 149 10.44 2.15 -7.31
N PRO A 150 11.33 1.90 -8.27
CA PRO A 150 12.61 2.61 -8.38
C PRO A 150 12.39 4.02 -8.96
N LEU A 151 11.96 4.96 -8.09
CA LEU A 151 11.62 6.31 -8.49
C LEU A 151 12.86 7.15 -8.80
N GLU A 152 12.87 7.82 -9.95
CA GLU A 152 13.91 8.74 -10.38
C GLU A 152 13.28 10.04 -10.88
N SER A 153 13.78 11.20 -10.40
CA SER A 153 13.29 12.52 -10.81
C SER A 153 13.34 12.70 -12.32
N GLY A 154 12.28 13.25 -12.90
CA GLY A 154 12.13 13.50 -14.33
C GLY A 154 11.68 12.26 -15.14
N ARG A 155 11.63 11.07 -14.55
CA ARG A 155 11.17 9.85 -15.23
C ARG A 155 9.65 9.72 -15.26
N SER A 156 9.19 9.05 -16.32
CA SER A 156 7.79 8.61 -16.46
C SER A 156 7.75 7.09 -16.55
N TYR A 157 6.78 6.50 -15.89
CA TYR A 157 6.52 5.07 -15.87
C TYR A 157 5.11 4.81 -16.41
N THR A 158 4.98 3.79 -17.23
CA THR A 158 3.70 3.33 -17.76
C THR A 158 3.37 1.97 -17.15
N ILE A 159 2.29 1.89 -16.38
CA ILE A 159 1.93 0.72 -15.59
C ILE A 159 0.58 0.20 -16.08
N SER A 160 0.56 -1.00 -16.67
CA SER A 160 -0.65 -1.65 -17.21
C SER A 160 -1.13 -2.80 -16.30
N ARG A 161 -1.11 -2.56 -14.98
CA ARG A 161 -1.41 -3.58 -13.96
C ARG A 161 -2.75 -3.36 -13.24
N TYR A 162 -3.52 -2.31 -13.58
CA TYR A 162 -4.79 -2.10 -12.92
C TYR A 162 -5.78 -3.19 -13.32
N PHE A 163 -6.49 -3.81 -12.34
CA PHE A 163 -7.33 -4.98 -12.59
C PHE A 163 -8.46 -4.72 -13.59
N ARG A 164 -9.03 -3.51 -13.58
CA ARG A 164 -10.01 -3.08 -14.58
C ARG A 164 -9.27 -2.54 -15.81
N THR A 165 -9.04 -3.39 -16.78
CA THR A 165 -8.16 -3.12 -17.93
C THR A 165 -8.51 -1.86 -18.73
N GLY A 166 -9.78 -1.41 -18.72
CA GLY A 166 -10.21 -0.18 -19.38
C GLY A 166 -9.57 1.11 -18.85
N TYR A 167 -8.98 1.07 -17.66
CA TYR A 167 -8.26 2.20 -17.05
C TYR A 167 -6.75 2.16 -17.30
N ASN A 168 -6.25 1.08 -17.91
CA ASN A 168 -4.84 0.97 -18.30
C ASN A 168 -4.56 1.73 -19.62
N PRO A 169 -3.35 2.24 -19.82
CA PRO A 169 -2.25 2.29 -18.85
C PRO A 169 -2.44 3.41 -17.82
N ILE A 170 -1.87 3.22 -16.62
CA ILE A 170 -1.68 4.30 -15.66
C ILE A 170 -0.32 4.93 -15.94
N SER A 171 -0.28 6.25 -16.09
CA SER A 171 0.96 7.03 -16.20
C SER A 171 1.36 7.55 -14.84
N VAL A 172 2.62 7.35 -14.46
CA VAL A 172 3.23 7.90 -13.24
C VAL A 172 4.43 8.71 -13.64
N ARG A 173 4.38 10.02 -13.46
CA ARG A 173 5.49 10.92 -13.75
C ARG A 173 6.11 11.40 -12.44
N VAL A 174 7.39 11.17 -12.24
CA VAL A 174 8.16 11.76 -11.14
C VAL A 174 8.56 13.17 -11.56
N VAL A 175 7.81 14.18 -11.11
CA VAL A 175 8.01 15.59 -11.49
C VAL A 175 9.35 16.10 -11.00
N GLY A 176 9.72 15.72 -9.76
CA GLY A 176 10.93 16.18 -9.11
C GLY A 176 10.98 15.78 -7.65
N ARG A 177 11.73 16.56 -6.88
CA ARG A 177 11.82 16.45 -5.42
C ARG A 177 11.44 17.78 -4.80
N GLU A 178 10.72 17.71 -3.67
CA GLU A 178 10.34 18.83 -2.83
C GLU A 178 10.63 18.49 -1.37
N SER A 179 10.91 19.50 -0.54
CA SER A 179 10.90 19.34 0.91
C SER A 179 9.50 19.54 1.45
N VAL A 180 9.01 18.59 2.23
CA VAL A 180 7.69 18.64 2.89
C VAL A 180 7.91 18.74 4.39
N THR A 181 7.25 19.72 5.03
CA THR A 181 7.20 19.82 6.49
C THR A 181 6.14 18.86 7.03
N LEU A 182 6.54 17.94 7.91
CA LEU A 182 5.66 16.97 8.54
C LEU A 182 4.98 17.54 9.80
N TYR A 183 4.07 16.76 10.37
CA TYR A 183 3.33 17.08 11.61
C TYR A 183 4.22 17.32 12.84
N ASP A 184 5.42 16.76 12.89
CA ASP A 184 6.43 16.93 13.94
C ASP A 184 7.40 18.12 13.68
N ASN A 185 7.10 18.96 12.68
CA ASN A 185 7.91 20.06 12.17
C ASN A 185 9.25 19.65 11.53
N SER A 186 9.49 18.35 11.32
CA SER A 186 10.64 17.91 10.54
C SER A 186 10.42 18.20 9.04
N SER A 187 11.50 18.50 8.33
CA SER A 187 11.47 18.70 6.88
C SER A 187 12.12 17.50 6.21
N VAL A 188 11.38 16.85 5.32
CA VAL A 188 11.85 15.63 4.64
C VAL A 188 11.81 15.80 3.13
N PRO A 189 12.84 15.32 2.39
CA PRO A 189 12.81 15.29 0.95
C PRO A 189 11.79 14.26 0.46
N CYS A 190 11.00 14.64 -0.54
CA CYS A 190 9.96 13.80 -1.10
C CYS A 190 10.02 13.79 -2.62
N PHE A 191 9.79 12.65 -3.25
CA PHE A 191 9.43 12.58 -4.66
C PHE A 191 8.02 13.08 -4.86
N VAL A 192 7.81 13.88 -5.91
CA VAL A 192 6.49 14.34 -6.35
C VAL A 192 6.06 13.52 -7.54
N LEU A 193 4.96 12.79 -7.38
CA LEU A 193 4.39 11.92 -8.40
C LEU A 193 3.10 12.51 -8.94
N ASP A 194 3.03 12.76 -10.26
CA ASP A 194 1.77 12.96 -10.97
C ASP A 194 1.31 11.60 -11.51
N ILE A 195 0.16 11.16 -11.07
CA ILE A 195 -0.44 9.88 -11.43
C ILE A 195 -1.70 10.17 -12.23
N SER A 196 -1.82 9.60 -13.41
CA SER A 196 -2.97 9.80 -14.28
C SER A 196 -3.41 8.52 -14.97
N THR A 197 -4.70 8.40 -15.14
CA THR A 197 -5.36 7.36 -15.95
C THR A 197 -6.54 7.99 -16.69
N ARG A 198 -7.31 7.23 -17.46
CA ARG A 198 -8.47 7.73 -18.18
C ARG A 198 -9.48 8.38 -17.22
N GLY A 199 -9.58 9.71 -17.30
CA GLY A 199 -10.58 10.51 -16.58
C GLY A 199 -10.25 10.85 -15.12
N THR A 200 -9.08 10.48 -14.61
CA THR A 200 -8.65 10.83 -13.24
C THR A 200 -7.16 11.13 -13.19
N SER A 201 -6.80 12.13 -12.39
CA SER A 201 -5.41 12.42 -12.03
C SER A 201 -5.32 12.69 -10.54
N MET A 202 -4.17 12.36 -9.93
CA MET A 202 -3.87 12.63 -8.53
C MET A 202 -2.40 12.95 -8.38
N ARG A 203 -2.04 13.66 -7.33
CA ARG A 203 -0.65 13.90 -6.96
C ARG A 203 -0.33 13.24 -5.63
N MET A 204 0.86 12.65 -5.53
CA MET A 204 1.36 12.02 -4.32
C MET A 204 2.77 12.50 -4.03
N ARG A 205 3.07 12.73 -2.75
CA ARG A 205 4.41 12.95 -2.26
C ARG A 205 4.87 11.78 -1.42
N LEU A 206 5.94 11.11 -1.86
CA LEU A 206 6.56 9.97 -1.17
C LEU A 206 7.91 10.40 -0.61
N THR A 207 8.20 10.10 0.66
CA THR A 207 9.53 10.38 1.22
C THR A 207 10.64 9.73 0.39
N ASP A 208 11.77 10.45 0.22
CA ASP A 208 12.95 9.92 -0.46
C ASP A 208 13.88 9.21 0.53
N ASP A 209 13.31 8.27 1.29
CA ASP A 209 13.99 7.40 2.23
C ASP A 209 13.54 5.95 2.03
N ALA A 210 14.11 5.01 2.80
CA ALA A 210 13.79 3.58 2.70
C ALA A 210 12.33 3.25 3.04
N ARG A 211 11.61 4.11 3.77
CA ARG A 211 10.21 3.89 4.16
C ARG A 211 9.23 4.27 3.06
N ARG A 212 9.61 5.21 2.16
CA ARG A 212 8.73 5.67 1.07
C ARG A 212 7.33 6.03 1.58
N LEU A 213 7.25 6.81 2.67
CA LEU A 213 5.97 7.18 3.27
C LEU A 213 5.18 8.12 2.35
N PRO A 214 3.90 7.85 2.08
CA PRO A 214 3.02 8.79 1.38
C PRO A 214 2.63 9.91 2.36
N VAL A 215 3.35 11.03 2.30
CA VAL A 215 3.17 12.14 3.24
C VAL A 215 2.08 13.11 2.81
N GLN A 216 1.76 13.16 1.52
CA GLN A 216 0.66 13.95 1.00
C GLN A 216 0.04 13.30 -0.24
N LEU A 217 -1.30 13.32 -0.30
CA LEU A 217 -2.08 12.91 -1.46
C LEU A 217 -3.07 14.02 -1.82
N GLU A 218 -3.09 14.43 -3.07
CA GLU A 218 -4.05 15.41 -3.60
C GLU A 218 -5.05 14.65 -4.50
N LEU A 219 -6.29 14.61 -4.07
CA LEU A 219 -7.38 13.85 -4.67
C LEU A 219 -8.43 14.79 -5.25
N PRO A 220 -8.67 14.81 -6.56
CA PRO A 220 -9.76 15.59 -7.13
C PRO A 220 -11.10 14.96 -6.74
N MET A 221 -11.97 15.79 -6.14
CA MET A 221 -13.34 15.44 -5.77
C MET A 221 -14.31 16.37 -6.51
N SER A 222 -15.61 16.01 -6.52
CA SER A 222 -16.63 16.85 -7.19
C SER A 222 -16.76 18.26 -6.64
N PHE A 223 -16.33 18.48 -5.39
CA PHE A 223 -16.38 19.78 -4.67
C PHE A 223 -15.02 20.47 -4.55
N GLY A 224 -13.98 19.97 -5.21
CA GLY A 224 -12.61 20.52 -5.19
C GLY A 224 -11.54 19.48 -4.94
N THR A 225 -10.29 19.91 -4.82
CA THR A 225 -9.16 18.99 -4.50
C THR A 225 -9.02 18.85 -2.99
N VAL A 226 -9.14 17.61 -2.51
CA VAL A 226 -8.87 17.24 -1.13
C VAL A 226 -7.41 16.85 -1.00
N SER A 227 -6.70 17.46 -0.04
CA SER A 227 -5.35 17.07 0.39
C SER A 227 -5.45 16.19 1.63
N LEU A 228 -4.85 15.00 1.58
CA LEU A 228 -4.59 14.17 2.75
C LEU A 228 -3.13 14.42 3.15
N GLU A 229 -2.92 14.95 4.34
CA GLU A 229 -1.58 15.28 4.88
C GLU A 229 -1.27 14.33 6.05
N LEU A 230 -0.12 13.69 6.00
CA LEU A 230 0.30 12.74 7.07
C LEU A 230 0.37 13.47 8.41
N SER A 231 -0.41 12.98 9.39
CA SER A 231 -0.50 13.52 10.76
C SER A 231 0.00 12.53 11.83
N GLY A 232 0.36 11.32 11.44
CA GLY A 232 0.92 10.34 12.38
C GLY A 232 1.37 9.04 11.71
N VAL A 233 2.38 8.43 12.29
CA VAL A 233 2.87 7.08 11.92
C VAL A 233 2.97 6.25 13.18
N SER A 234 2.35 5.07 13.18
CA SER A 234 2.51 4.09 14.24
C SER A 234 2.84 2.72 13.65
N THR A 235 3.58 1.94 14.41
CA THR A 235 3.92 0.55 14.10
C THR A 235 3.58 -0.28 15.32
N ALA A 236 2.34 -0.80 15.40
CA ALA A 236 1.98 -1.74 16.45
C ALA A 236 2.58 -3.12 16.14
N PRO A 237 3.10 -3.87 17.13
CA PRO A 237 3.44 -5.27 16.91
C PRO A 237 2.17 -6.00 16.44
N GLY A 238 2.27 -6.71 15.29
CA GLY A 238 1.15 -7.32 14.62
C GLY A 238 0.32 -8.24 15.52
N SER A 239 -0.80 -7.76 16.03
CA SER A 239 -1.81 -8.60 16.64
C SER A 239 -2.56 -9.31 15.50
N SER A 240 -2.33 -10.59 15.33
CA SER A 240 -3.17 -11.47 14.55
C SER A 240 -4.55 -11.58 15.25
N ARG A 241 -5.46 -10.65 14.98
CA ARG A 241 -6.87 -10.86 15.28
C ARG A 241 -7.44 -11.71 14.16
N SER A 242 -7.65 -12.98 14.42
CA SER A 242 -8.56 -13.81 13.63
C SER A 242 -9.97 -13.19 13.77
N PRO A 243 -10.69 -12.97 12.68
CA PRO A 243 -12.10 -12.66 12.77
C PRO A 243 -12.82 -13.92 13.24
N THR A 244 -13.35 -13.89 14.45
CA THR A 244 -14.31 -14.87 14.95
C THR A 244 -15.66 -14.64 14.27
N GLY A 245 -16.16 -15.70 13.64
CA GLY A 245 -17.54 -16.03 13.37
C GLY A 245 -18.31 -15.20 12.36
#